data_5116592849d9ea716ecdfe978ea1bcad
#
_entry.id   5116592849d9ea716ecdfe978ea1bcad
#
_cell.length_a   1.000
_cell.length_b   1.000
_cell.length_c   1.000
_cell.angle_alpha   90.00
_cell.angle_beta   90.00
_cell.angle_gamma   90.00
#
_symmetry.space_group_name_H-M   'P 1'
#
loop_
_entity.id
_entity.type
_entity.pdbx_description
1 polymer ?
#
loop_
_entity_poly.entity_id
_entity_poly.type
_entity_poly.pdbx_seq_one_letter_code
_entity_poly.pdbx_strand_id
1 'polypeptide(L)'
;HMRELIEQGHIYIGLPPLYKLKQGKQELYLKDDAALNVYLANSAVEGAALVPADGEPPIGGEPLEKLLVVFANARDAIARNAHRYDPILLESLIDFTPLDAAHLQQNIDERHELDALEAKLNRGGLGSPRYSLQLQTANEHRPAALLATRRHMGEELTQVLSLSAFESGELRPLREAASLLHGLVRDGAQIVRGNKTQAVASFAEAQAWLLEEAKKGRQIQRFKGLGEMNPEQLWDTTVNPDTRRLLQVRIEDAVNADQIFSTLMGDVVEPRRDFIDANALKVANLDV
;
A
#
# COMPACT_ATOMS: atom_id res chain seq x y z
N HIS A 1 -1.23 27.35 -26.70
CA HIS A 1 -0.26 28.42 -26.80
C HIS A 1 1.14 27.87 -26.40
N MET A 2 2.23 28.40 -26.90
CA MET A 2 3.62 28.04 -26.57
C MET A 2 4.07 26.60 -26.98
N ARG A 3 3.51 26.03 -28.03
CA ARG A 3 3.83 24.66 -28.49
C ARG A 3 5.32 24.49 -28.77
N GLU A 4 5.96 25.46 -29.48
CA GLU A 4 7.37 25.42 -29.79
C GLU A 4 8.28 25.35 -28.56
N LEU A 5 7.94 26.06 -27.47
CA LEU A 5 8.70 26.02 -26.22
C LEU A 5 8.61 24.65 -25.53
N ILE A 6 7.46 23.97 -25.64
CA ILE A 6 7.29 22.62 -25.10
C ILE A 6 8.07 21.61 -25.94
N GLU A 7 7.98 21.69 -27.27
CA GLU A 7 8.71 20.82 -28.20
C GLU A 7 10.22 20.94 -28.04
N GLN A 8 10.71 22.17 -27.76
CA GLN A 8 12.12 22.42 -27.46
C GLN A 8 12.53 22.09 -26.02
N GLY A 9 11.58 21.67 -25.18
CA GLY A 9 11.86 21.24 -23.82
C GLY A 9 12.16 22.38 -22.82
N HIS A 10 11.65 23.59 -23.08
CA HIS A 10 11.91 24.78 -22.26
C HIS A 10 10.87 25.00 -21.14
N ILE A 11 9.79 24.21 -21.13
CA ILE A 11 8.72 24.37 -20.12
C ILE A 11 8.88 23.34 -19.02
N TYR A 12 8.93 23.82 -17.77
CA TYR A 12 9.08 23.02 -16.57
C TYR A 12 8.08 23.44 -15.50
N ILE A 13 7.63 22.48 -14.71
CA ILE A 13 6.84 22.68 -13.49
C ILE A 13 7.77 22.52 -12.30
N GLY A 14 7.86 23.55 -11.45
CA GLY A 14 8.53 23.44 -10.15
C GLY A 14 7.72 22.56 -9.21
N LEU A 15 8.35 21.53 -8.64
CA LEU A 15 7.71 20.59 -7.73
C LEU A 15 8.02 20.95 -6.28
N PRO A 16 7.08 21.54 -5.52
CA PRO A 16 7.25 21.74 -4.10
C PRO A 16 7.23 20.41 -3.34
N PRO A 17 7.80 20.33 -2.14
CA PRO A 17 7.66 19.16 -1.27
C PRO A 17 6.22 19.05 -0.78
N LEU A 18 5.76 17.82 -0.63
CA LEU A 18 4.44 17.53 -0.07
C LEU A 18 4.46 17.52 1.46
N TYR A 19 5.60 17.15 2.07
CA TYR A 19 5.74 17.04 3.51
C TYR A 19 6.93 17.83 4.05
N LYS A 20 6.72 18.44 5.25
CA LYS A 20 7.76 18.94 6.14
C LYS A 20 7.77 18.09 7.40
N LEU A 21 8.91 17.55 7.72
CA LEU A 21 9.14 16.77 8.91
C LEU A 21 10.09 17.53 9.83
N LYS A 22 9.72 17.71 11.09
CA LYS A 22 10.53 18.40 12.09
C LYS A 22 10.80 17.48 13.27
N GLN A 23 12.08 17.35 13.62
CA GLN A 23 12.54 16.61 14.80
C GLN A 23 13.55 17.47 15.56
N GLY A 24 13.14 18.00 16.69
CA GLY A 24 13.94 18.98 17.44
C GLY A 24 14.23 20.24 16.59
N LYS A 25 15.50 20.48 16.28
CA LYS A 25 15.95 21.60 15.44
C LYS A 25 16.13 21.23 13.97
N GLN A 26 16.03 19.94 13.63
CA GLN A 26 16.20 19.47 12.26
C GLN A 26 14.88 19.53 11.51
N GLU A 27 14.91 20.02 10.28
CA GLU A 27 13.81 20.05 9.35
C GLU A 27 14.19 19.29 8.08
N LEU A 28 13.29 18.44 7.61
CA LEU A 28 13.46 17.67 6.40
C LEU A 28 12.23 17.85 5.52
N TYR A 29 12.45 18.09 4.24
CA TYR A 29 11.38 18.19 3.25
C TYR A 29 11.33 16.93 2.39
N LEU A 30 10.15 16.35 2.28
CA LEU A 30 9.91 15.12 1.54
C LEU A 30 8.94 15.38 0.39
N LYS A 31 9.23 14.79 -0.75
CA LYS A 31 8.56 15.10 -2.02
C LYS A 31 7.13 14.60 -2.09
N ASP A 32 6.88 13.39 -1.56
CA ASP A 32 5.65 12.63 -1.73
C ASP A 32 5.44 11.62 -0.58
N ASP A 33 4.30 10.94 -0.61
CA ASP A 33 3.94 9.89 0.35
C ASP A 33 4.96 8.75 0.36
N ALA A 34 5.48 8.38 -0.80
CA ALA A 34 6.48 7.31 -0.91
C ALA A 34 7.77 7.66 -0.16
N ALA A 35 8.26 8.91 -0.31
CA ALA A 35 9.43 9.39 0.42
C ALA A 35 9.19 9.43 1.94
N LEU A 36 7.98 9.83 2.37
CA LEU A 36 7.60 9.80 3.79
C LEU A 36 7.58 8.37 4.33
N ASN A 37 6.97 7.44 3.60
CA ASN A 37 6.89 6.04 4.01
C ASN A 37 8.27 5.39 4.12
N VAL A 38 9.16 5.64 3.16
CA VAL A 38 10.56 5.16 3.22
C VAL A 38 11.27 5.74 4.43
N TYR A 39 11.15 7.05 4.68
CA TYR A 39 11.77 7.69 5.83
C TYR A 39 11.27 7.10 7.17
N LEU A 40 9.96 6.93 7.30
CA LEU A 40 9.35 6.37 8.50
C LEU A 40 9.73 4.90 8.69
N ALA A 41 9.77 4.11 7.62
CA ALA A 41 10.19 2.71 7.67
C ALA A 41 11.65 2.58 8.15
N ASN A 42 12.58 3.33 7.55
CA ASN A 42 13.98 3.34 7.96
C ASN A 42 14.14 3.74 9.43
N SER A 43 13.42 4.79 9.83
CA SER A 43 13.42 5.24 11.23
C SER A 43 12.76 4.24 12.18
N ALA A 44 11.80 3.46 11.72
CA ALA A 44 11.09 2.46 12.53
C ALA A 44 11.99 1.27 12.90
N VAL A 45 12.91 0.89 12.01
CA VAL A 45 13.86 -0.22 12.20
C VAL A 45 14.96 0.14 13.20
N GLU A 46 15.27 1.42 13.33
CA GLU A 46 16.36 1.88 14.21
C GLU A 46 16.11 1.53 15.67
N GLY A 47 16.96 0.65 16.21
CA GLY A 47 16.83 0.12 17.58
C GLY A 47 15.62 -0.79 17.80
N ALA A 48 15.02 -1.31 16.73
CA ALA A 48 13.89 -2.23 16.79
C ALA A 48 14.29 -3.69 16.56
N ALA A 49 13.53 -4.61 17.17
CA ALA A 49 13.67 -6.05 16.95
C ALA A 49 12.32 -6.74 17.16
N LEU A 50 12.00 -7.68 16.27
CA LEU A 50 10.89 -8.60 16.41
C LEU A 50 11.38 -9.88 17.11
N VAL A 51 10.75 -10.26 18.19
CA VAL A 51 10.90 -11.57 18.85
C VAL A 51 9.74 -12.44 18.38
N PRO A 52 9.95 -13.46 17.54
CA PRO A 52 8.86 -14.21 16.88
C PRO A 52 8.00 -15.05 17.83
N ALA A 53 8.61 -15.54 18.93
CA ALA A 53 7.96 -16.29 20.01
C ALA A 53 8.83 -16.22 21.27
N ASP A 54 8.28 -16.64 22.40
CA ASP A 54 9.02 -16.69 23.66
C ASP A 54 10.30 -17.54 23.53
N GLY A 55 11.45 -16.94 23.90
CA GLY A 55 12.76 -17.61 23.89
C GLY A 55 13.44 -17.70 22.51
N GLU A 56 12.84 -17.18 21.46
CA GLU A 56 13.48 -17.11 20.15
C GLU A 56 14.40 -15.89 19.98
N PRO A 57 15.42 -15.99 19.13
CA PRO A 57 16.33 -14.87 18.89
C PRO A 57 15.62 -13.70 18.23
N PRO A 58 15.91 -12.47 18.64
CA PRO A 58 15.29 -11.28 18.06
C PRO A 58 15.77 -11.05 16.62
N ILE A 59 14.86 -10.67 15.74
CA ILE A 59 15.11 -10.29 14.36
C ILE A 59 15.14 -8.75 14.30
N GLY A 60 16.32 -8.17 14.10
CA GLY A 60 16.51 -6.73 14.01
C GLY A 60 17.37 -6.32 12.82
N GLY A 61 17.62 -5.01 12.65
CA GLY A 61 18.47 -4.48 11.58
C GLY A 61 17.98 -4.83 10.17
N GLU A 62 18.89 -5.15 9.28
CA GLU A 62 18.60 -5.43 7.86
C GLU A 62 17.55 -6.56 7.63
N PRO A 63 17.55 -7.68 8.38
CA PRO A 63 16.48 -8.69 8.27
C PRO A 63 15.08 -8.12 8.57
N LEU A 64 14.93 -7.33 9.62
CA LEU A 64 13.65 -6.70 9.97
C LEU A 64 13.24 -5.68 8.90
N GLU A 65 14.17 -4.90 8.40
CA GLU A 65 13.93 -3.95 7.30
C GLU A 65 13.40 -4.65 6.05
N LYS A 66 14.00 -5.76 5.65
CA LYS A 66 13.53 -6.57 4.51
C LYS A 66 12.09 -7.07 4.71
N LEU A 67 11.75 -7.56 5.90
CA LEU A 67 10.40 -8.00 6.23
C LEU A 67 9.40 -6.84 6.13
N LEU A 68 9.74 -5.67 6.65
CA LEU A 68 8.89 -4.48 6.59
C LEU A 68 8.68 -3.99 5.15
N VAL A 69 9.72 -4.02 4.31
CA VAL A 69 9.62 -3.65 2.88
C VAL A 69 8.72 -4.62 2.12
N VAL A 70 8.91 -5.91 2.32
CA VAL A 70 8.09 -6.94 1.66
C VAL A 70 6.63 -6.83 2.07
N PHE A 71 6.36 -6.60 3.36
CA PHE A 71 5.01 -6.40 3.87
C PHE A 71 4.38 -5.11 3.32
N ALA A 72 5.12 -4.01 3.25
CA ALA A 72 4.66 -2.76 2.66
C ALA A 72 4.28 -2.93 1.18
N ASN A 73 5.12 -3.62 0.40
CA ASN A 73 4.82 -3.92 -1.01
C ASN A 73 3.56 -4.77 -1.18
N ALA A 74 3.32 -5.72 -0.27
CA ALA A 74 2.08 -6.50 -0.27
C ALA A 74 0.86 -5.63 0.03
N ARG A 75 0.92 -4.75 1.02
CA ARG A 75 -0.16 -3.81 1.34
C ARG A 75 -0.45 -2.84 0.20
N ASP A 76 0.57 -2.35 -0.48
CA ASP A 76 0.40 -1.51 -1.67
C ASP A 76 -0.26 -2.29 -2.82
N ALA A 77 0.08 -3.57 -3.00
CA ALA A 77 -0.58 -4.42 -3.97
C ALA A 77 -2.06 -4.66 -3.60
N ILE A 78 -2.38 -4.87 -2.34
CA ILE A 78 -3.76 -4.98 -1.84
C ILE A 78 -4.54 -3.70 -2.12
N ALA A 79 -3.99 -2.53 -1.79
CA ALA A 79 -4.64 -1.24 -2.01
C ALA A 79 -4.93 -0.98 -3.51
N ARG A 80 -3.97 -1.29 -4.38
CA ARG A 80 -4.17 -1.17 -5.84
C ARG A 80 -5.26 -2.09 -6.38
N ASN A 81 -5.46 -3.25 -5.77
CA ASN A 81 -6.41 -4.26 -6.21
C ASN A 81 -7.72 -4.29 -5.42
N ALA A 82 -7.93 -3.34 -4.49
CA ALA A 82 -9.12 -3.27 -3.64
C ALA A 82 -10.44 -3.10 -4.40
N HIS A 83 -10.38 -2.60 -5.64
CA HIS A 83 -11.55 -2.50 -6.53
C HIS A 83 -11.98 -3.86 -7.12
N ARG A 84 -11.08 -4.85 -7.14
CA ARG A 84 -11.29 -6.18 -7.75
C ARG A 84 -11.42 -7.28 -6.72
N TYR A 85 -10.66 -7.21 -5.64
CA TYR A 85 -10.61 -8.22 -4.59
C TYR A 85 -10.92 -7.62 -3.23
N ASP A 86 -11.49 -8.40 -2.34
CA ASP A 86 -11.76 -7.99 -0.96
C ASP A 86 -10.44 -7.79 -0.20
N PRO A 87 -10.14 -6.56 0.28
CA PRO A 87 -8.89 -6.27 0.98
C PRO A 87 -8.71 -7.10 2.26
N ILE A 88 -9.79 -7.39 3.00
CA ILE A 88 -9.74 -8.17 4.25
C ILE A 88 -9.29 -9.61 3.95
N LEU A 89 -9.81 -10.18 2.88
CA LEU A 89 -9.39 -11.49 2.40
C LEU A 89 -7.90 -11.47 2.01
N LEU A 90 -7.48 -10.50 1.17
CA LEU A 90 -6.09 -10.41 0.73
C LEU A 90 -5.12 -10.20 1.90
N GLU A 91 -5.46 -9.35 2.88
CA GLU A 91 -4.64 -9.15 4.09
C GLU A 91 -4.49 -10.45 4.88
N SER A 92 -5.55 -11.24 4.99
CA SER A 92 -5.51 -12.50 5.72
C SER A 92 -4.61 -13.55 5.06
N LEU A 93 -4.45 -13.48 3.73
CA LEU A 93 -3.58 -14.38 2.97
C LEU A 93 -2.08 -14.10 3.17
N ILE A 94 -1.69 -12.97 3.73
CA ILE A 94 -0.29 -12.71 4.10
C ILE A 94 0.18 -13.66 5.22
N ASP A 95 -0.72 -13.99 6.14
CA ASP A 95 -0.44 -14.91 7.26
C ASP A 95 -0.78 -16.37 6.91
N PHE A 96 -1.16 -16.64 5.69
CA PHE A 96 -1.52 -17.97 5.19
C PHE A 96 -0.36 -18.59 4.39
N THR A 97 -0.34 -19.91 4.27
CA THR A 97 0.61 -20.63 3.41
C THR A 97 0.58 -20.05 1.99
N PRO A 98 1.75 -19.79 1.37
CA PRO A 98 1.81 -19.24 0.03
C PRO A 98 1.03 -20.09 -0.96
N LEU A 99 0.05 -19.49 -1.65
CA LEU A 99 -0.73 -20.16 -2.67
C LEU A 99 0.13 -20.36 -3.94
N ASP A 100 0.60 -21.56 -4.16
CA ASP A 100 1.33 -21.99 -5.35
C ASP A 100 0.79 -23.31 -5.92
N ALA A 101 1.29 -23.71 -7.10
CA ALA A 101 0.83 -24.92 -7.79
C ALA A 101 1.11 -26.21 -6.97
N ALA A 102 2.16 -26.25 -6.18
CA ALA A 102 2.54 -27.42 -5.40
C ALA A 102 1.57 -27.60 -4.22
N HIS A 103 1.22 -26.51 -3.55
CA HIS A 103 0.29 -26.52 -2.42
C HIS A 103 -1.14 -26.88 -2.84
N LEU A 104 -1.59 -26.43 -4.02
CA LEU A 104 -2.92 -26.74 -4.53
C LEU A 104 -3.09 -28.17 -5.07
N GLN A 105 -1.99 -28.94 -5.18
CA GLN A 105 -2.02 -30.35 -5.60
C GLN A 105 -2.00 -31.35 -4.43
N GLN A 106 -1.61 -30.95 -3.24
CA GLN A 106 -1.49 -31.81 -2.04
C GLN A 106 -2.71 -31.65 -1.14
N ASN A 107 -3.67 -32.51 -1.30
CA ASN A 107 -5.09 -32.38 -0.90
C ASN A 107 -5.46 -32.60 0.59
N ILE A 108 -4.55 -32.80 1.55
CA ILE A 108 -4.96 -33.27 2.89
C ILE A 108 -4.65 -32.27 4.02
N ASP A 109 -3.49 -31.66 4.02
CA ASP A 109 -3.12 -30.67 5.07
C ASP A 109 -3.73 -29.29 4.84
N GLU A 110 -4.05 -28.96 3.60
CA GLU A 110 -4.56 -27.66 3.16
C GLU A 110 -5.98 -27.35 3.66
N ARG A 111 -6.83 -28.37 3.89
CA ARG A 111 -8.18 -28.13 4.46
C ARG A 111 -8.09 -27.57 5.87
N HIS A 112 -7.17 -28.07 6.68
CA HIS A 112 -7.01 -27.61 8.06
C HIS A 112 -6.57 -26.15 8.12
N GLU A 113 -5.63 -25.76 7.24
CA GLU A 113 -5.16 -24.37 7.15
C GLU A 113 -6.24 -23.45 6.57
N LEU A 114 -6.99 -23.94 5.57
CA LEU A 114 -8.10 -23.17 4.99
C LEU A 114 -9.24 -22.97 6.00
N ASP A 115 -9.58 -23.98 6.78
CA ASP A 115 -10.56 -23.90 7.86
C ASP A 115 -10.09 -22.92 8.96
N ALA A 116 -8.80 -22.90 9.27
CA ALA A 116 -8.21 -21.96 10.22
C ALA A 116 -8.26 -20.53 9.71
N LEU A 117 -7.98 -20.31 8.41
CA LEU A 117 -8.10 -19.01 7.76
C LEU A 117 -9.55 -18.53 7.74
N GLU A 118 -10.48 -19.41 7.38
CA GLU A 118 -11.92 -19.12 7.42
C GLU A 118 -12.38 -18.76 8.82
N ALA A 119 -11.96 -19.53 9.83
CA ALA A 119 -12.24 -19.24 11.22
C ALA A 119 -11.66 -17.88 11.67
N LYS A 120 -10.45 -17.53 11.22
CA LYS A 120 -9.81 -16.22 11.48
C LYS A 120 -10.63 -15.08 10.88
N LEU A 121 -11.02 -15.20 9.61
CA LEU A 121 -11.85 -14.21 8.91
C LEU A 121 -13.23 -14.04 9.57
N ASN A 122 -13.77 -15.11 10.14
CA ASN A 122 -15.10 -15.15 10.75
C ASN A 122 -15.12 -14.78 12.24
N ARG A 123 -14.00 -14.36 12.85
CA ARG A 123 -13.94 -13.93 14.27
C ARG A 123 -14.71 -12.65 14.57
N GLY A 124 -15.15 -11.92 13.56
CA GLY A 124 -15.93 -10.69 13.72
C GLY A 124 -17.27 -10.91 14.44
N GLY A 125 -17.74 -9.88 15.16
CA GLY A 125 -19.01 -9.91 15.90
C GLY A 125 -20.25 -9.90 15.00
N LEU A 126 -21.42 -9.72 15.63
CA LEU A 126 -22.70 -9.56 14.91
C LEU A 126 -22.62 -8.38 13.93
N GLY A 127 -23.01 -8.62 12.67
CA GLY A 127 -22.95 -7.62 11.60
C GLY A 127 -21.65 -7.62 10.77
N SER A 128 -20.62 -8.38 11.18
CA SER A 128 -19.42 -8.55 10.37
C SER A 128 -19.66 -9.47 9.17
N PRO A 129 -18.92 -9.28 8.06
CA PRO A 129 -18.96 -10.20 6.93
C PRO A 129 -18.65 -11.64 7.37
N ARG A 130 -19.25 -12.62 6.70
CA ARG A 130 -18.95 -14.04 6.86
C ARG A 130 -18.34 -14.56 5.57
N TYR A 131 -17.25 -15.29 5.71
CA TYR A 131 -16.50 -15.86 4.60
C TYR A 131 -16.65 -17.37 4.58
N SER A 132 -16.71 -17.94 3.38
CA SER A 132 -16.57 -19.37 3.12
C SER A 132 -15.52 -19.55 2.04
N LEU A 133 -14.51 -20.37 2.31
CA LEU A 133 -13.35 -20.58 1.44
C LEU A 133 -13.36 -21.99 0.85
N GLN A 134 -13.05 -22.12 -0.43
CA GLN A 134 -12.93 -23.40 -1.13
C GLN A 134 -11.76 -23.36 -2.10
N LEU A 135 -10.97 -24.43 -2.12
CA LEU A 135 -9.96 -24.65 -3.15
C LEU A 135 -10.57 -25.33 -4.35
N GLN A 136 -10.41 -24.72 -5.52
CA GLN A 136 -10.74 -25.33 -6.82
C GLN A 136 -9.47 -25.89 -7.42
N THR A 137 -9.42 -27.23 -7.61
CA THR A 137 -8.33 -27.87 -8.35
C THR A 137 -8.40 -27.58 -9.83
N ALA A 138 -7.25 -27.53 -10.49
CA ALA A 138 -7.21 -27.34 -11.94
C ALA A 138 -7.84 -28.54 -12.67
N ASN A 139 -8.57 -28.26 -13.75
CA ASN A 139 -9.05 -29.25 -14.70
C ASN A 139 -8.91 -28.71 -16.13
N GLU A 140 -9.33 -29.48 -17.15
CA GLU A 140 -9.21 -29.09 -18.57
C GLU A 140 -9.85 -27.74 -18.93
N HIS A 141 -10.80 -27.25 -18.11
CA HIS A 141 -11.60 -26.05 -18.41
C HIS A 141 -11.42 -24.93 -17.38
N ARG A 142 -10.80 -25.20 -16.21
CA ARG A 142 -10.66 -24.24 -15.13
C ARG A 142 -9.29 -24.33 -14.48
N PRO A 143 -8.61 -23.19 -14.28
CA PRO A 143 -7.35 -23.15 -13.53
C PRO A 143 -7.60 -23.41 -12.03
N ALA A 144 -6.55 -23.79 -11.32
CA ALA A 144 -6.57 -23.82 -9.87
C ALA A 144 -6.85 -22.42 -9.31
N ALA A 145 -7.70 -22.35 -8.29
CA ALA A 145 -8.11 -21.08 -7.70
C ALA A 145 -8.58 -21.24 -6.25
N LEU A 146 -8.44 -20.19 -5.47
CA LEU A 146 -9.16 -20.00 -4.22
C LEU A 146 -10.50 -19.32 -4.51
N LEU A 147 -11.60 -19.97 -4.16
CA LEU A 147 -12.94 -19.39 -4.19
C LEU A 147 -13.26 -18.85 -2.81
N ALA A 148 -13.55 -17.57 -2.72
CA ALA A 148 -13.92 -16.91 -1.49
C ALA A 148 -15.33 -16.31 -1.62
N THR A 149 -16.27 -16.84 -0.87
CA THR A 149 -17.64 -16.33 -0.83
C THR A 149 -17.81 -15.49 0.43
N ARG A 150 -18.08 -14.21 0.27
CA ARG A 150 -18.39 -13.27 1.34
C ARG A 150 -19.89 -13.05 1.41
N ARG A 151 -20.48 -13.20 2.60
CA ARG A 151 -21.87 -12.87 2.89
C ARG A 151 -21.93 -11.70 3.88
N HIS A 152 -22.61 -10.64 3.48
CA HIS A 152 -22.75 -9.46 4.33
C HIS A 152 -24.09 -8.75 4.03
N MET A 153 -24.88 -8.47 5.07
CA MET A 153 -26.18 -7.78 4.97
C MET A 153 -27.15 -8.35 3.91
N GLY A 154 -27.14 -9.68 3.74
CA GLY A 154 -28.00 -10.36 2.76
C GLY A 154 -27.43 -10.44 1.35
N GLU A 155 -26.31 -9.78 1.09
CA GLU A 155 -25.58 -9.91 -0.17
C GLU A 155 -24.55 -11.04 -0.10
N GLU A 156 -24.42 -11.79 -1.18
CA GLU A 156 -23.44 -12.83 -1.35
C GLU A 156 -22.57 -12.52 -2.57
N LEU A 157 -21.27 -12.39 -2.34
CA LEU A 157 -20.27 -12.10 -3.38
C LEU A 157 -19.22 -13.21 -3.37
N THR A 158 -19.10 -13.92 -4.50
CA THR A 158 -18.03 -14.91 -4.70
C THR A 158 -16.92 -14.33 -5.55
N GLN A 159 -15.70 -14.37 -5.05
CA GLN A 159 -14.48 -13.97 -5.75
C GLN A 159 -13.64 -15.19 -6.08
N VAL A 160 -13.04 -15.18 -7.26
CA VAL A 160 -12.15 -16.22 -7.76
C VAL A 160 -10.73 -15.66 -7.79
N LEU A 161 -9.87 -16.13 -6.90
CA LEU A 161 -8.46 -15.80 -6.88
C LEU A 161 -7.70 -16.93 -7.60
N SER A 162 -7.43 -16.74 -8.89
CA SER A 162 -6.70 -17.73 -9.67
C SER A 162 -5.24 -17.82 -9.23
N LEU A 163 -4.64 -18.99 -9.32
CA LEU A 163 -3.23 -19.19 -9.03
C LEU A 163 -2.34 -18.26 -9.88
N SER A 164 -2.71 -18.07 -11.15
CA SER A 164 -1.99 -17.17 -12.05
C SER A 164 -1.95 -15.71 -11.57
N ALA A 165 -2.94 -15.25 -10.78
CA ALA A 165 -2.91 -13.91 -10.20
C ALA A 165 -1.80 -13.76 -9.14
N PHE A 166 -1.48 -14.81 -8.40
CA PHE A 166 -0.37 -14.83 -7.43
C PHE A 166 1.00 -15.04 -8.09
N GLU A 167 1.04 -15.64 -9.26
CA GLU A 167 2.25 -15.80 -10.07
C GLU A 167 2.54 -14.56 -10.93
N SER A 168 1.50 -13.82 -11.32
CA SER A 168 1.58 -12.59 -12.08
C SER A 168 2.11 -11.41 -11.25
N GLY A 169 2.41 -10.29 -11.91
CA GLY A 169 2.82 -9.06 -11.22
C GLY A 169 1.77 -8.48 -10.27
N GLU A 170 0.49 -8.86 -10.39
CA GLU A 170 -0.64 -8.23 -9.70
C GLU A 170 -0.67 -8.56 -8.20
N LEU A 171 -0.62 -9.86 -7.84
CA LEU A 171 -0.62 -10.35 -6.45
C LEU A 171 0.70 -11.03 -6.05
N ARG A 172 1.72 -11.00 -6.91
CA ARG A 172 3.04 -11.55 -6.59
C ARG A 172 3.63 -11.01 -5.28
N PRO A 173 3.54 -9.70 -4.96
CA PRO A 173 4.04 -9.19 -3.68
C PRO A 173 3.35 -9.82 -2.47
N LEU A 174 2.07 -10.19 -2.60
CA LEU A 174 1.32 -10.88 -1.55
C LEU A 174 1.89 -12.28 -1.27
N ARG A 175 2.17 -13.05 -2.34
CA ARG A 175 2.78 -14.37 -2.23
C ARG A 175 4.20 -14.28 -1.64
N GLU A 176 5.00 -13.30 -2.06
CA GLU A 176 6.33 -13.06 -1.51
C GLU A 176 6.27 -12.74 0.00
N ALA A 177 5.30 -11.92 0.42
CA ALA A 177 5.08 -11.64 1.83
C ALA A 177 4.65 -12.90 2.61
N ALA A 178 3.69 -13.67 2.10
CA ALA A 178 3.26 -14.91 2.72
C ALA A 178 4.41 -15.89 2.90
N SER A 179 5.31 -16.03 1.89
CA SER A 179 6.46 -16.94 1.99
C SER A 179 7.47 -16.60 3.09
N LEU A 180 7.52 -15.34 3.52
CA LEU A 180 8.45 -14.87 4.55
C LEU A 180 7.80 -14.65 5.91
N LEU A 181 6.50 -14.36 5.93
CA LEU A 181 5.80 -13.95 7.14
C LEU A 181 4.88 -15.02 7.71
N HIS A 182 4.50 -16.04 6.91
CA HIS A 182 3.70 -17.16 7.39
C HIS A 182 4.40 -17.87 8.54
N GLY A 183 3.69 -18.00 9.66
CA GLY A 183 4.22 -18.64 10.87
C GLY A 183 5.37 -17.90 11.57
N LEU A 184 5.74 -16.71 11.11
CA LEU A 184 6.81 -15.93 11.74
C LEU A 184 6.37 -15.38 13.10
N VAL A 185 5.17 -14.83 13.21
CA VAL A 185 4.62 -14.29 14.46
C VAL A 185 3.75 -15.37 15.11
N ARG A 186 4.18 -15.86 16.28
CA ARG A 186 3.52 -16.93 17.04
C ARG A 186 3.13 -16.45 18.43
N ASP A 187 2.51 -17.32 19.19
CA ASP A 187 2.12 -17.02 20.57
C ASP A 187 3.35 -16.58 21.39
N GLY A 188 3.20 -15.50 22.14
CA GLY A 188 4.29 -14.87 22.87
C GLY A 188 5.18 -13.92 22.06
N ALA A 189 4.86 -13.68 20.79
CA ALA A 189 5.61 -12.74 19.96
C ALA A 189 5.57 -11.31 20.50
N GLN A 190 6.68 -10.61 20.39
CA GLN A 190 6.86 -9.25 20.86
C GLN A 190 7.65 -8.41 19.87
N ILE A 191 7.29 -7.14 19.76
CA ILE A 191 8.10 -6.14 19.07
C ILE A 191 8.75 -5.22 20.10
N VAL A 192 10.04 -4.99 19.95
CA VAL A 192 10.84 -4.19 20.89
C VAL A 192 11.44 -3.01 20.14
N ARG A 193 11.50 -1.84 20.76
CA ARG A 193 12.22 -0.67 20.25
C ARG A 193 12.78 0.15 21.42
N GLY A 194 14.11 0.18 21.52
CA GLY A 194 14.76 0.77 22.71
C GLY A 194 14.31 0.09 23.99
N ASN A 195 13.73 0.84 24.92
CA ASN A 195 13.23 0.31 26.21
C ASN A 195 11.74 -0.06 26.19
N LYS A 196 11.08 -0.03 25.02
CA LYS A 196 9.65 -0.32 24.89
C LYS A 196 9.45 -1.68 24.26
N THR A 197 8.48 -2.42 24.77
CA THR A 197 8.09 -3.73 24.29
C THR A 197 6.57 -3.77 24.14
N GLN A 198 6.09 -4.36 23.07
CA GLN A 198 4.68 -4.57 22.78
C GLN A 198 4.45 -6.02 22.34
N ALA A 199 3.53 -6.73 23.01
CA ALA A 199 3.06 -8.02 22.53
C ALA A 199 2.25 -7.83 21.23
N VAL A 200 2.47 -8.70 20.25
CA VAL A 200 1.84 -8.62 18.93
C VAL A 200 1.30 -10.00 18.51
N ALA A 201 0.14 -10.02 17.89
CA ALA A 201 -0.49 -11.24 17.38
C ALA A 201 -0.30 -11.40 15.85
N SER A 202 0.25 -10.38 15.17
CA SER A 202 0.52 -10.43 13.73
C SER A 202 1.67 -9.48 13.35
N PHE A 203 2.25 -9.71 12.16
CA PHE A 203 3.26 -8.80 11.62
C PHE A 203 2.67 -7.41 11.30
N ALA A 204 1.39 -7.36 10.93
CA ALA A 204 0.67 -6.11 10.72
C ALA A 204 0.64 -5.24 11.98
N GLU A 205 0.35 -5.83 13.14
CA GLU A 205 0.39 -5.13 14.44
C GLU A 205 1.81 -4.66 14.79
N ALA A 206 2.81 -5.50 14.55
CA ALA A 206 4.21 -5.14 14.77
C ALA A 206 4.62 -3.92 13.92
N GLN A 207 4.29 -3.94 12.62
CA GLN A 207 4.57 -2.81 11.73
C GLN A 207 3.82 -1.55 12.16
N ALA A 208 2.52 -1.66 12.45
CA ALA A 208 1.72 -0.51 12.86
C ALA A 208 2.30 0.16 14.12
N TRP A 209 2.67 -0.64 15.12
CA TRP A 209 3.29 -0.14 16.34
C TRP A 209 4.65 0.53 16.07
N LEU A 210 5.50 -0.08 15.24
CA LEU A 210 6.79 0.51 14.87
C LEU A 210 6.64 1.85 14.17
N LEU A 211 5.69 1.97 13.23
CA LEU A 211 5.42 3.23 12.54
C LEU A 211 4.88 4.30 13.47
N GLU A 212 4.00 3.94 14.41
CA GLU A 212 3.51 4.87 15.42
C GLU A 212 4.64 5.33 16.37
N GLU A 213 5.52 4.42 16.81
CA GLU A 213 6.70 4.78 17.59
C GLU A 213 7.69 5.65 16.79
N ALA A 214 7.81 5.41 15.48
CA ALA A 214 8.64 6.24 14.60
C ALA A 214 8.10 7.67 14.43
N LYS A 215 6.79 7.87 14.49
CA LYS A 215 6.18 9.21 14.42
C LYS A 215 6.34 9.99 15.71
N LYS A 216 6.50 9.33 16.86
CA LYS A 216 6.62 10.02 18.16
C LYS A 216 7.84 10.93 18.21
N GLY A 217 7.62 12.14 18.73
CA GLY A 217 8.67 13.17 18.80
C GLY A 217 8.97 13.88 17.48
N ARG A 218 8.21 13.58 16.42
CA ARG A 218 8.28 14.23 15.12
C ARG A 218 6.99 14.98 14.83
N GLN A 219 7.13 16.17 14.27
CA GLN A 219 6.00 16.92 13.73
C GLN A 219 6.01 16.72 12.22
N ILE A 220 4.93 16.16 11.68
CA ILE A 220 4.75 15.93 10.24
C ILE A 220 3.66 16.89 9.78
N GLN A 221 4.04 17.80 8.89
CA GLN A 221 3.12 18.74 8.25
C GLN A 221 2.99 18.37 6.77
N ARG A 222 1.76 18.21 6.29
CA ARG A 222 1.47 18.07 4.87
C ARG A 222 1.08 19.44 4.31
N PHE A 223 1.73 19.86 3.25
CA PHE A 223 1.37 21.07 2.53
C PHE A 223 0.27 20.77 1.52
N LYS A 224 -0.81 21.53 1.57
CA LYS A 224 -1.92 21.45 0.61
C LYS A 224 -1.74 22.45 -0.56
N GLY A 225 -0.91 23.48 -0.36
CA GLY A 225 -0.62 24.48 -1.37
C GLY A 225 0.58 25.36 -1.01
N LEU A 226 1.08 26.09 -2.01
CA LEU A 226 2.23 26.98 -1.85
C LEU A 226 1.99 28.14 -0.85
N GLY A 227 0.72 28.54 -0.66
CA GLY A 227 0.34 29.59 0.29
C GLY A 227 0.59 29.24 1.77
N GLU A 228 0.85 27.98 2.10
CA GLU A 228 1.21 27.53 3.44
C GLU A 228 2.71 27.66 3.74
N MET A 229 3.52 27.97 2.71
CA MET A 229 4.95 28.14 2.82
C MET A 229 5.30 29.60 3.00
N ASN A 230 6.22 29.90 3.91
CA ASN A 230 6.81 31.24 3.96
C ASN A 230 7.80 31.43 2.79
N PRO A 231 8.22 32.68 2.47
CA PRO A 231 9.10 32.96 1.32
C PRO A 231 10.42 32.20 1.34
N GLU A 232 11.04 32.01 2.50
CA GLU A 232 12.30 31.30 2.64
C GLU A 232 12.10 29.79 2.34
N GLN A 233 11.04 29.19 2.90
CA GLN A 233 10.71 27.78 2.63
C GLN A 233 10.43 27.54 1.13
N LEU A 234 9.67 28.46 0.51
CA LEU A 234 9.37 28.36 -0.92
C LEU A 234 10.64 28.51 -1.76
N TRP A 235 11.51 29.42 -1.39
CA TRP A 235 12.82 29.58 -2.05
C TRP A 235 13.63 28.30 -1.95
N ASP A 236 13.90 27.83 -0.71
CA ASP A 236 14.81 26.71 -0.45
C ASP A 236 14.33 25.39 -1.06
N THR A 237 13.03 25.21 -1.19
CA THR A 237 12.45 23.91 -1.62
C THR A 237 12.04 23.86 -3.08
N THR A 238 11.69 25.02 -3.69
CA THR A 238 11.00 25.03 -4.99
C THR A 238 11.68 25.94 -6.03
N VAL A 239 12.31 27.02 -5.59
CA VAL A 239 12.84 28.06 -6.52
C VAL A 239 14.35 27.97 -6.66
N ASN A 240 15.08 27.73 -5.58
CA ASN A 240 16.54 27.70 -5.52
C ASN A 240 17.10 26.69 -6.54
N PRO A 241 17.96 27.11 -7.48
CA PRO A 241 18.54 26.26 -8.52
C PRO A 241 19.23 25.00 -7.98
N ASP A 242 19.84 25.07 -6.79
CA ASP A 242 20.65 23.98 -6.23
C ASP A 242 19.79 22.88 -5.58
N THR A 243 18.57 23.21 -5.17
CA THR A 243 17.70 22.28 -4.39
C THR A 243 16.37 21.99 -5.06
N ARG A 244 15.94 22.85 -6.00
CA ARG A 244 14.66 22.71 -6.70
C ARG A 244 14.58 21.44 -7.52
N ARG A 245 13.35 20.96 -7.65
CA ARG A 245 13.02 19.83 -8.51
C ARG A 245 12.08 20.30 -9.62
N LEU A 246 12.42 19.93 -10.83
CA LEU A 246 11.68 20.34 -12.03
C LEU A 246 11.14 19.11 -12.77
N LEU A 247 9.87 19.18 -13.16
CA LEU A 247 9.24 18.24 -14.08
C LEU A 247 9.15 18.88 -15.46
N GLN A 248 9.82 18.32 -16.46
CA GLN A 248 9.73 18.80 -17.84
C GLN A 248 8.34 18.48 -18.41
N VAL A 249 7.67 19.48 -18.95
CA VAL A 249 6.40 19.30 -19.64
C VAL A 249 6.67 18.70 -21.02
N ARG A 250 6.02 17.57 -21.33
CA ARG A 250 6.07 16.91 -22.63
C ARG A 250 4.65 16.70 -23.13
N ILE A 251 4.45 16.83 -24.42
CA ILE A 251 3.18 16.52 -25.09
C ILE A 251 3.47 15.36 -26.04
N GLU A 252 2.96 14.18 -25.71
CA GLU A 252 3.07 12.98 -26.54
C GLU A 252 1.98 12.98 -27.63
N ASP A 253 0.78 13.45 -27.28
CA ASP A 253 -0.37 13.59 -28.18
C ASP A 253 -1.02 14.96 -27.99
N ALA A 254 -0.78 15.86 -28.94
CA ALA A 254 -1.29 17.22 -28.89
C ALA A 254 -2.82 17.30 -29.02
N VAL A 255 -3.43 16.39 -29.78
CA VAL A 255 -4.89 16.38 -29.99
C VAL A 255 -5.60 15.93 -28.72
N ASN A 256 -5.13 14.87 -28.10
CA ASN A 256 -5.70 14.39 -26.83
C ASN A 256 -5.49 15.41 -25.70
N ALA A 257 -4.31 16.03 -25.62
CA ALA A 257 -4.06 17.10 -24.65
C ALA A 257 -5.03 18.27 -24.81
N ASP A 258 -5.26 18.74 -26.06
CA ASP A 258 -6.19 19.82 -26.36
C ASP A 258 -7.64 19.44 -25.96
N GLN A 259 -8.06 18.21 -26.25
CA GLN A 259 -9.38 17.70 -25.83
C GLN A 259 -9.54 17.69 -24.31
N ILE A 260 -8.55 17.21 -23.57
CA ILE A 260 -8.59 17.18 -22.11
C ILE A 260 -8.66 18.58 -21.53
N PHE A 261 -7.82 19.52 -22.03
CA PHE A 261 -7.85 20.91 -21.60
C PHE A 261 -9.18 21.57 -21.92
N SER A 262 -9.73 21.36 -23.11
CA SER A 262 -11.03 21.91 -23.51
C SER A 262 -12.17 21.36 -22.66
N THR A 263 -12.12 20.08 -22.31
CA THR A 263 -13.12 19.43 -21.44
C THR A 263 -13.04 19.96 -20.01
N LEU A 264 -11.85 20.04 -19.43
CA LEU A 264 -11.68 20.36 -18.00
C LEU A 264 -11.63 21.87 -17.72
N MET A 265 -11.14 22.68 -18.66
CA MET A 265 -10.89 24.12 -18.49
C MET A 265 -11.74 24.98 -19.42
N GLY A 266 -12.54 24.38 -20.33
CA GLY A 266 -13.42 25.10 -21.24
C GLY A 266 -14.63 25.73 -20.52
N ASP A 267 -15.31 26.64 -21.21
CA ASP A 267 -16.47 27.39 -20.67
C ASP A 267 -17.72 26.53 -20.51
N VAL A 268 -17.79 25.39 -21.23
CA VAL A 268 -18.95 24.48 -21.21
C VAL A 268 -18.85 23.52 -20.01
N VAL A 269 -19.90 23.50 -19.19
CA VAL A 269 -19.91 22.76 -17.92
C VAL A 269 -20.22 21.27 -18.10
N GLU A 270 -21.12 20.93 -19.03
CA GLU A 270 -21.61 19.57 -19.23
C GLU A 270 -20.48 18.55 -19.52
N PRO A 271 -19.56 18.77 -20.46
CA PRO A 271 -18.48 17.82 -20.74
C PRO A 271 -17.57 17.58 -19.53
N ARG A 272 -17.36 18.63 -18.71
CA ARG A 272 -16.57 18.53 -17.47
C ARG A 272 -17.28 17.67 -16.43
N ARG A 273 -18.58 17.90 -16.23
CA ARG A 273 -19.39 17.11 -15.31
C ARG A 273 -19.41 15.64 -15.72
N ASP A 274 -19.67 15.37 -17.00
CA ASP A 274 -19.71 14.00 -17.54
C ASP A 274 -18.35 13.29 -17.40
N PHE A 275 -17.24 14.03 -17.59
CA PHE A 275 -15.89 13.51 -17.35
C PHE A 275 -15.68 13.16 -15.87
N ILE A 276 -16.08 14.03 -14.94
CA ILE A 276 -15.97 13.82 -13.50
C ILE A 276 -16.80 12.60 -13.09
N ASP A 277 -18.05 12.50 -13.52
CA ASP A 277 -18.94 11.39 -13.21
C ASP A 277 -18.40 10.06 -13.74
N ALA A 278 -17.89 10.03 -14.97
CA ALA A 278 -17.31 8.83 -15.57
C ALA A 278 -16.02 8.36 -14.90
N ASN A 279 -15.29 9.24 -14.23
CA ASN A 279 -14.02 8.95 -13.58
C ASN A 279 -14.07 8.99 -12.05
N ALA A 280 -15.23 9.24 -11.44
CA ALA A 280 -15.39 9.40 -9.99
C ALA A 280 -14.86 8.20 -9.19
N LEU A 281 -15.09 6.97 -9.68
CA LEU A 281 -14.61 5.75 -9.04
C LEU A 281 -13.12 5.45 -9.24
N LYS A 282 -12.45 6.20 -10.13
CA LYS A 282 -11.01 6.03 -10.41
C LYS A 282 -10.14 6.99 -9.60
N VAL A 283 -10.77 7.93 -8.90
CA VAL A 283 -10.05 8.94 -8.13
C VAL A 283 -9.38 8.29 -6.92
N ALA A 284 -8.06 8.45 -6.82
CA ALA A 284 -7.28 8.16 -5.64
C ALA A 284 -6.71 9.49 -5.10
N ASN A 285 -6.65 9.66 -3.78
CA ASN A 285 -6.08 10.84 -3.11
C ASN A 285 -6.86 12.14 -3.33
N LEU A 286 -8.15 12.14 -3.00
CA LEU A 286 -8.89 13.40 -2.84
C LEU A 286 -8.35 14.16 -1.62
N ASP A 287 -7.89 15.39 -1.83
CA ASP A 287 -7.63 16.34 -0.75
C ASP A 287 -8.99 16.92 -0.28
N VAL A 288 -9.55 16.32 0.76
CA VAL A 288 -10.75 16.79 1.46
C VAL A 288 -10.41 17.36 2.80
#